data_dd7a17a0834c32fc16be2664ea898e6b
#
_entry.id   dd7a17a0834c32fc16be2664ea898e6b
#
_cell.length_a   1.000
_cell.length_b   1.000
_cell.length_c   1.000
_cell.angle_alpha   90.00
_cell.angle_beta   90.00
_cell.angle_gamma   90.00
#
_symmetry.space_group_name_H-M   'P 1'
#
loop_
_entity.id
_entity.type
_entity.pdbx_description
1 polymer ?
#
loop_
_entity_poly.entity_id
_entity_poly.type
_entity_poly.pdbx_seq_one_letter_code
_entity_poly.pdbx_strand_id
1 'polypeptide(L)'
;MNGIAIVGLNGSGKSTLAHALARELGYYEMDAEDYYFPDQRASRRAALEGLPILREERAAVPFSAPIPRAGAEAAILADMEKHPRFVFSGVRLDWGPRILSRIEIVFFLQVPKEERIRRIHEREEKRFGPRVLPEGDMFAQQAAFLRTVSARDESTVTRSLAGLNCPIVPMDGTLPVSAMIRLMLEKLI
;
A
#
# COMPACT_ATOMS: atom_id res chain seq x y z
N MET A 1 9.48 -18.73 -4.99
CA MET A 1 9.77 -17.32 -4.69
C MET A 1 9.08 -16.95 -3.38
N ASN A 2 9.78 -16.29 -2.46
CA ASN A 2 9.29 -16.10 -1.09
C ASN A 2 8.82 -14.68 -0.81
N GLY A 3 9.61 -13.68 -1.14
CA GLY A 3 9.31 -12.28 -0.88
C GLY A 3 8.94 -11.51 -2.15
N ILE A 4 7.70 -11.07 -2.26
CA ILE A 4 7.19 -10.29 -3.38
C ILE A 4 6.88 -8.89 -2.87
N ALA A 5 7.35 -7.85 -3.56
CA ALA A 5 6.96 -6.48 -3.26
C ALA A 5 6.10 -5.88 -4.36
N ILE A 6 5.10 -5.08 -3.96
CA ILE A 6 4.26 -4.29 -4.86
C ILE A 6 4.39 -2.83 -4.43
N VAL A 7 4.97 -2.01 -5.30
CA VAL A 7 5.20 -0.59 -5.04
C VAL A 7 4.44 0.29 -6.02
N GLY A 8 4.25 1.53 -5.63
CA GLY A 8 3.57 2.52 -6.47
C GLY A 8 3.07 3.70 -5.64
N LEU A 9 2.78 4.79 -6.30
CA LEU A 9 2.30 6.01 -5.65
C LEU A 9 0.93 5.80 -4.99
N ASN A 10 0.55 6.70 -4.08
CA ASN A 10 -0.77 6.69 -3.46
C ASN A 10 -1.88 6.68 -4.53
N GLY A 11 -2.90 5.86 -4.35
CA GLY A 11 -3.99 5.68 -5.32
C GLY A 11 -3.69 4.72 -6.48
N SER A 12 -2.50 4.10 -6.55
CA SER A 12 -2.16 3.15 -7.62
C SER A 12 -2.86 1.78 -7.49
N GLY A 13 -3.46 1.45 -6.34
CA GLY A 13 -4.12 0.16 -6.13
C GLY A 13 -3.21 -0.95 -5.56
N LYS A 14 -1.97 -0.62 -5.15
CA LYS A 14 -1.00 -1.59 -4.63
C LYS A 14 -1.52 -2.46 -3.48
N SER A 15 -2.21 -1.88 -2.48
CA SER A 15 -2.74 -2.65 -1.35
C SER A 15 -3.85 -3.62 -1.78
N THR A 16 -4.74 -3.20 -2.69
CA THR A 16 -5.77 -4.06 -3.28
C THR A 16 -5.15 -5.23 -4.05
N LEU A 17 -4.11 -4.94 -4.85
CA LEU A 17 -3.43 -5.96 -5.64
C LEU A 17 -2.61 -6.90 -4.74
N ALA A 18 -1.95 -6.38 -3.70
CA ALA A 18 -1.22 -7.18 -2.73
C ALA A 18 -2.15 -8.14 -1.97
N HIS A 19 -3.31 -7.64 -1.54
CA HIS A 19 -4.33 -8.46 -0.91
C HIS A 19 -4.80 -9.61 -1.82
N ALA A 20 -5.11 -9.29 -3.08
CA ALA A 20 -5.56 -10.30 -4.05
C ALA A 20 -4.46 -11.34 -4.35
N LEU A 21 -3.20 -10.89 -4.57
CA LEU A 21 -2.08 -11.79 -4.85
C LEU A 21 -1.74 -12.67 -3.65
N ALA A 22 -1.74 -12.10 -2.44
CA ALA A 22 -1.46 -12.85 -1.22
C ALA A 22 -2.48 -13.98 -1.00
N ARG A 23 -3.76 -13.72 -1.26
CA ARG A 23 -4.82 -14.74 -1.20
C ARG A 23 -4.64 -15.83 -2.26
N GLU A 24 -4.32 -15.45 -3.49
CA GLU A 24 -4.11 -16.37 -4.61
C GLU A 24 -2.94 -17.33 -4.34
N LEU A 25 -1.85 -16.82 -3.75
CA LEU A 25 -0.64 -17.59 -3.46
C LEU A 25 -0.66 -18.30 -2.08
N GLY A 26 -1.60 -17.97 -1.20
CA GLY A 26 -1.57 -18.39 0.20
C GLY A 26 -0.39 -17.77 0.98
N TYR A 27 0.01 -16.55 0.63
CA TYR A 27 1.12 -15.82 1.25
C TYR A 27 0.62 -14.85 2.33
N TYR A 28 1.52 -14.49 3.24
CA TYR A 28 1.22 -13.50 4.26
C TYR A 28 1.23 -12.09 3.66
N GLU A 29 0.14 -11.34 3.89
CA GLU A 29 0.00 -9.96 3.40
C GLU A 29 0.64 -8.98 4.38
N MET A 30 1.49 -8.08 3.87
CA MET A 30 2.18 -7.04 4.60
C MET A 30 1.98 -5.70 3.90
N ASP A 31 1.33 -4.72 4.57
CA ASP A 31 1.24 -3.35 4.07
C ASP A 31 2.10 -2.42 4.93
N ALA A 32 2.98 -1.65 4.32
CA ALA A 32 3.88 -0.73 5.02
C ALA A 32 3.14 0.25 5.94
N GLU A 33 1.92 0.66 5.56
CA GLU A 33 1.09 1.56 6.38
C GLU A 33 0.64 0.89 7.68
N ASP A 34 0.46 -0.46 7.71
CA ASP A 34 0.10 -1.20 8.92
C ASP A 34 1.19 -1.20 9.97
N TYR A 35 2.44 -1.07 9.55
CA TYR A 35 3.60 -1.00 10.43
C TYR A 35 3.88 0.41 10.95
N TYR A 36 3.49 1.44 10.21
CA TYR A 36 3.54 2.82 10.69
C TYR A 36 2.32 3.20 11.54
N PHE A 37 1.15 2.63 11.24
CA PHE A 37 -0.14 2.96 11.86
C PHE A 37 -0.87 1.68 12.27
N PRO A 38 -0.37 0.94 13.26
CA PRO A 38 -0.92 -0.37 13.64
C PRO A 38 -2.37 -0.30 14.13
N ASP A 39 -2.79 0.81 14.71
CA ASP A 39 -4.16 1.11 15.13
C ASP A 39 -5.17 1.19 13.96
N GLN A 40 -4.69 1.46 12.75
CA GLN A 40 -5.52 1.54 11.54
C GLN A 40 -5.57 0.23 10.74
N ARG A 41 -4.80 -0.78 11.14
CA ARG A 41 -4.67 -2.05 10.39
C ARG A 41 -6.02 -2.75 10.21
N ALA A 42 -6.82 -2.85 11.27
CA ALA A 42 -8.12 -3.53 11.24
C ALA A 42 -9.09 -2.85 10.26
N SER A 43 -9.18 -1.51 10.30
CA SER A 43 -10.07 -0.75 9.43
C SER A 43 -9.62 -0.78 7.96
N ARG A 44 -8.30 -0.81 7.68
CA ARG A 44 -7.78 -0.98 6.32
C ARG A 44 -8.12 -2.37 5.76
N ARG A 45 -7.93 -3.40 6.58
CA ARG A 45 -8.24 -4.78 6.17
C ARG A 45 -9.73 -4.96 5.91
N ALA A 46 -10.60 -4.48 6.78
CA ALA A 46 -12.05 -4.49 6.57
C ALA A 46 -12.44 -3.79 5.25
N ALA A 47 -11.82 -2.65 4.94
CA ALA A 47 -12.06 -1.93 3.69
C ALA A 47 -11.64 -2.74 2.44
N LEU A 48 -10.53 -3.49 2.49
CA LEU A 48 -10.07 -4.36 1.40
C LEU A 48 -11.01 -5.55 1.18
N GLU A 49 -11.57 -6.09 2.25
CA GLU A 49 -12.55 -7.18 2.23
C GLU A 49 -13.98 -6.72 1.91
N GLY A 50 -14.19 -5.41 1.72
CA GLY A 50 -15.52 -4.84 1.45
C GLY A 50 -16.44 -4.84 2.67
N LEU A 51 -15.91 -5.07 3.86
CA LEU A 51 -16.66 -5.08 5.11
C LEU A 51 -16.96 -3.65 5.59
N PRO A 52 -18.07 -3.44 6.32
CA PRO A 52 -18.38 -2.14 6.89
C PRO A 52 -17.35 -1.78 7.97
N ILE A 53 -16.81 -0.57 7.89
CA ILE A 53 -15.96 -0.01 8.93
C ILE A 53 -16.85 0.39 10.10
N LEU A 54 -16.56 -0.09 11.31
CA LEU A 54 -17.32 0.22 12.51
C LEU A 54 -17.33 1.75 12.76
N ARG A 55 -18.45 2.25 13.32
CA ARG A 55 -18.64 3.69 13.54
C ARG A 55 -17.58 4.28 14.47
N GLU A 56 -17.12 3.51 15.44
CA GLU A 56 -16.06 3.88 16.39
C GLU A 56 -14.70 3.99 15.71
N GLU A 57 -14.40 3.09 14.76
CA GLU A 57 -13.17 3.15 13.95
C GLU A 57 -13.20 4.32 12.94
N ARG A 58 -14.39 4.75 12.49
CA ARG A 58 -14.56 5.96 11.68
C ARG A 58 -14.32 7.24 12.49
N ALA A 59 -14.54 7.19 13.79
CA ALA A 59 -14.26 8.28 14.72
C ALA A 59 -12.77 8.33 15.08
N ALA A 60 -12.09 7.17 15.12
CA ALA A 60 -10.65 7.11 15.29
C ALA A 60 -9.97 7.85 14.13
N VAL A 61 -9.19 8.83 14.47
CA VAL A 61 -8.58 9.80 13.55
C VAL A 61 -7.72 9.04 12.54
N PRO A 62 -7.95 9.18 11.22
CA PRO A 62 -7.15 8.51 10.20
C PRO A 62 -5.70 9.01 10.11
N PHE A 63 -5.30 9.90 11.01
CA PHE A 63 -4.01 10.57 11.06
C PHE A 63 -3.36 10.42 12.44
N SER A 64 -3.40 9.21 13.01
CA SER A 64 -2.54 8.89 14.13
C SER A 64 -1.08 9.15 13.77
N ALA A 65 -0.31 9.60 14.74
CA ALA A 65 1.12 9.79 14.52
C ALA A 65 1.76 8.44 14.16
N PRO A 66 2.63 8.39 13.13
CA PRO A 66 3.32 7.16 12.80
C PRO A 66 4.24 6.74 13.95
N ILE A 67 4.35 5.46 14.21
CA ILE A 67 5.38 4.96 15.10
C ILE A 67 6.78 5.22 14.50
N PRO A 68 7.83 5.32 15.33
CA PRO A 68 9.18 5.52 14.84
C PRO A 68 9.60 4.43 13.84
N ARG A 69 10.35 4.82 12.81
CA ARG A 69 10.81 3.92 11.74
C ARG A 69 11.49 2.64 12.27
N ALA A 70 12.34 2.77 13.29
CA ALA A 70 13.02 1.61 13.88
C ALA A 70 12.04 0.57 14.44
N GLY A 71 10.94 1.01 15.03
CA GLY A 71 9.87 0.13 15.51
C GLY A 71 9.13 -0.55 14.35
N ALA A 72 8.83 0.19 13.28
CA ALA A 72 8.21 -0.36 12.08
C ALA A 72 9.12 -1.40 11.41
N GLU A 73 10.42 -1.13 11.26
CA GLU A 73 11.40 -2.07 10.70
C GLU A 73 11.52 -3.34 11.55
N ALA A 74 11.55 -3.22 12.88
CA ALA A 74 11.60 -4.37 13.78
C ALA A 74 10.35 -5.26 13.63
N ALA A 75 9.16 -4.65 13.54
CA ALA A 75 7.93 -5.39 13.36
C ALA A 75 7.83 -6.06 11.98
N ILE A 76 8.28 -5.39 10.91
CA ILE A 76 8.39 -5.97 9.56
C ILE A 76 9.29 -7.20 9.57
N LEU A 77 10.49 -7.10 10.17
CA LEU A 77 11.45 -8.21 10.25
C LEU A 77 10.88 -9.39 11.03
N ALA A 78 10.21 -9.13 12.16
CA ALA A 78 9.58 -10.18 12.96
C ALA A 78 8.48 -10.93 12.16
N ASP A 79 7.66 -10.20 11.41
CA ASP A 79 6.64 -10.82 10.55
C ASP A 79 7.28 -11.59 9.38
N MET A 80 8.33 -11.08 8.75
CA MET A 80 9.07 -11.80 7.69
C MET A 80 9.78 -13.06 8.21
N GLU A 81 10.21 -13.08 9.46
CA GLU A 81 10.79 -14.28 10.09
C GLU A 81 9.73 -15.33 10.36
N LYS A 82 8.58 -14.92 10.83
CA LYS A 82 7.44 -15.78 11.10
C LYS A 82 6.75 -16.27 9.83
N HIS A 83 6.74 -15.44 8.79
CA HIS A 83 6.06 -15.69 7.52
C HIS A 83 7.05 -15.53 6.36
N PRO A 84 7.87 -16.54 6.04
CA PRO A 84 8.91 -16.43 5.01
C PRO A 84 8.36 -16.22 3.60
N ARG A 85 7.10 -16.59 3.35
CA ARG A 85 6.38 -16.31 2.11
C ARG A 85 5.40 -15.16 2.31
N PHE A 86 5.68 -14.00 1.69
CA PHE A 86 4.89 -12.79 1.89
C PHE A 86 4.74 -11.95 0.62
N VAL A 87 3.69 -11.13 0.61
CA VAL A 87 3.49 -10.04 -0.34
C VAL A 87 3.52 -8.73 0.44
N PHE A 88 4.54 -7.92 0.19
CA PHE A 88 4.74 -6.62 0.82
C PHE A 88 4.26 -5.48 -0.07
N SER A 89 3.42 -4.59 0.43
CA SER A 89 2.99 -3.39 -0.31
C SER A 89 3.48 -2.10 0.35
N GLY A 90 3.85 -1.12 -0.48
CA GLY A 90 4.28 0.20 0.01
C GLY A 90 4.48 1.20 -1.10
N VAL A 91 4.58 2.49 -0.74
CA VAL A 91 4.90 3.53 -1.73
C VAL A 91 6.36 3.41 -2.18
N ARG A 92 7.25 3.08 -1.25
CA ARG A 92 8.70 3.00 -1.45
C ARG A 92 9.27 1.76 -0.78
N LEU A 93 10.46 1.36 -1.20
CA LEU A 93 11.27 0.31 -0.58
C LEU A 93 12.58 0.90 -0.03
N ASP A 94 12.49 1.96 0.74
CA ASP A 94 13.62 2.61 1.41
C ASP A 94 13.92 2.03 2.80
N TRP A 95 13.71 0.74 2.98
CA TRP A 95 13.93 -0.01 4.21
C TRP A 95 15.38 -0.42 4.41
N GLY A 96 15.72 -0.88 5.60
CA GLY A 96 17.05 -1.42 5.89
C GLY A 96 17.41 -2.67 5.07
N PRO A 97 18.72 -2.97 4.89
CA PRO A 97 19.18 -4.06 4.01
C PRO A 97 18.67 -5.45 4.42
N ARG A 98 18.39 -5.67 5.71
CA ARG A 98 17.81 -6.93 6.20
C ARG A 98 16.41 -7.20 5.67
N ILE A 99 15.62 -6.14 5.42
CA ILE A 99 14.29 -6.24 4.81
C ILE A 99 14.44 -6.40 3.29
N LEU A 100 15.25 -5.53 2.66
CA LEU A 100 15.41 -5.52 1.21
C LEU A 100 15.99 -6.83 0.66
N SER A 101 16.89 -7.48 1.40
CA SER A 101 17.47 -8.78 1.00
C SER A 101 16.47 -9.95 0.98
N ARG A 102 15.29 -9.77 1.56
CA ARG A 102 14.21 -10.78 1.54
C ARG A 102 13.23 -10.62 0.38
N ILE A 103 13.37 -9.53 -0.40
CA ILE A 103 12.53 -9.26 -1.56
C ILE A 103 13.19 -9.85 -2.79
N GLU A 104 12.51 -10.76 -3.45
CA GLU A 104 13.02 -11.50 -4.61
C GLU A 104 12.51 -10.96 -5.96
N ILE A 105 11.40 -10.21 -5.94
CA ILE A 105 10.82 -9.52 -7.10
C ILE A 105 10.02 -8.31 -6.66
N VAL A 106 10.03 -7.26 -7.47
CA VAL A 106 9.23 -6.05 -7.27
C VAL A 106 8.31 -5.84 -8.47
N PHE A 107 7.03 -5.65 -8.21
CA PHE A 107 6.06 -5.15 -9.18
C PHE A 107 5.83 -3.66 -8.94
N PHE A 108 6.14 -2.84 -9.93
CA PHE A 108 5.99 -1.39 -9.85
C PHE A 108 4.73 -0.94 -10.60
N LEU A 109 3.69 -0.55 -9.86
CA LEU A 109 2.44 -0.05 -10.43
C LEU A 109 2.57 1.39 -10.89
N GLN A 110 2.38 1.60 -12.18
CA GLN A 110 2.33 2.90 -12.83
C GLN A 110 0.87 3.25 -13.16
N VAL A 111 0.40 4.39 -12.68
CA VAL A 111 -0.96 4.89 -12.89
C VAL A 111 -0.91 6.39 -13.09
N PRO A 112 -1.59 6.94 -14.11
CA PRO A 112 -1.67 8.39 -14.34
C PRO A 112 -2.12 9.15 -13.09
N LYS A 113 -1.58 10.35 -12.90
CA LYS A 113 -1.82 11.17 -11.70
C LYS A 113 -3.32 11.42 -11.47
N GLU A 114 -4.01 11.78 -12.52
CA GLU A 114 -5.45 12.09 -12.49
C GLU A 114 -6.26 10.90 -11.99
N GLU A 115 -5.96 9.72 -12.50
CA GLU A 115 -6.62 8.47 -12.09
C GLU A 115 -6.31 8.12 -10.63
N ARG A 116 -5.07 8.30 -10.18
CA ARG A 116 -4.70 8.08 -8.77
C ARG A 116 -5.46 9.00 -7.83
N ILE A 117 -5.55 10.28 -8.18
CA ILE A 117 -6.25 11.28 -7.38
C ILE A 117 -7.75 11.00 -7.35
N ARG A 118 -8.36 10.64 -8.48
CA ARG A 118 -9.76 10.22 -8.57
C ARG A 118 -10.03 9.04 -7.62
N ARG A 119 -9.21 7.98 -7.69
CA ARG A 119 -9.33 6.79 -6.81
C ARG A 119 -9.20 7.13 -5.33
N ILE A 120 -8.33 8.07 -4.97
CA ILE A 120 -8.19 8.54 -3.60
C ILE A 120 -9.47 9.24 -3.15
N HIS A 121 -10.02 10.16 -3.94
CA HIS A 121 -11.27 10.86 -3.61
C HIS A 121 -12.41 9.88 -3.37
N GLU A 122 -12.67 8.98 -4.31
CA GLU A 122 -13.73 7.98 -4.21
C GLU A 122 -13.59 7.08 -2.98
N ARG A 123 -12.36 6.64 -2.69
CA ARG A 123 -12.06 5.82 -1.52
C ARG A 123 -12.34 6.55 -0.22
N GLU A 124 -11.86 7.79 -0.09
CA GLU A 124 -12.03 8.57 1.14
C GLU A 124 -13.49 9.00 1.33
N GLU A 125 -14.19 9.37 0.27
CA GLU A 125 -15.62 9.67 0.32
C GLU A 125 -16.44 8.44 0.73
N LYS A 126 -16.15 7.27 0.16
CA LYS A 126 -16.78 6.00 0.56
C LYS A 126 -16.51 5.67 2.03
N ARG A 127 -15.30 5.98 2.52
CA ARG A 127 -14.86 5.64 3.88
C ARG A 127 -15.41 6.59 4.93
N PHE A 128 -15.39 7.88 4.67
CA PHE A 128 -15.68 8.92 5.66
C PHE A 128 -16.93 9.74 5.35
N GLY A 129 -17.52 9.60 4.16
CA GLY A 129 -18.73 10.30 3.75
C GLY A 129 -18.58 11.82 3.78
N PRO A 130 -19.60 12.55 4.30
CA PRO A 130 -19.60 14.02 4.30
C PRO A 130 -18.43 14.67 5.06
N ARG A 131 -17.75 13.94 5.94
CA ARG A 131 -16.64 14.45 6.76
C ARG A 131 -15.46 14.96 5.92
N VAL A 132 -15.24 14.41 4.73
CA VAL A 132 -14.15 14.80 3.81
C VAL A 132 -14.58 15.79 2.74
N LEU A 133 -15.87 16.12 2.67
CA LEU A 133 -16.42 17.13 1.75
C LEU A 133 -16.26 18.55 2.34
N PRO A 134 -16.46 19.62 1.52
CA PRO A 134 -16.49 20.99 2.04
C PRO A 134 -17.39 21.10 3.28
N GLU A 135 -16.93 21.86 4.28
CA GLU A 135 -17.58 22.00 5.62
C GLU A 135 -17.44 20.78 6.55
N GLY A 136 -16.93 19.64 6.08
CA GLY A 136 -16.65 18.48 6.92
C GLY A 136 -15.42 18.67 7.82
N ASP A 137 -15.45 18.07 8.99
CA ASP A 137 -14.39 18.17 10.01
C ASP A 137 -13.02 17.62 9.55
N MET A 138 -13.01 16.76 8.54
CA MET A 138 -11.81 16.16 7.94
C MET A 138 -11.38 16.84 6.62
N PHE A 139 -12.13 17.82 6.11
CA PHE A 139 -11.88 18.42 4.79
C PHE A 139 -10.47 19.04 4.68
N ALA A 140 -10.06 19.82 5.67
CA ALA A 140 -8.74 20.47 5.66
C ALA A 140 -7.58 19.47 5.63
N GLN A 141 -7.69 18.38 6.40
CA GLN A 141 -6.72 17.30 6.44
C GLN A 141 -6.68 16.54 5.12
N GLN A 142 -7.85 16.21 4.57
CA GLN A 142 -7.96 15.57 3.26
C GLN A 142 -7.35 16.42 2.14
N ALA A 143 -7.62 17.72 2.13
CA ALA A 143 -7.04 18.64 1.17
C ALA A 143 -5.50 18.73 1.31
N ALA A 144 -4.97 18.72 2.53
CA ALA A 144 -3.53 18.69 2.77
C ALA A 144 -2.89 17.38 2.29
N PHE A 145 -3.53 16.25 2.56
CA PHE A 145 -3.10 14.94 2.07
C PHE A 145 -3.07 14.89 0.54
N LEU A 146 -4.14 15.36 -0.13
CA LEU A 146 -4.22 15.41 -1.59
C LEU A 146 -3.13 16.29 -2.20
N ARG A 147 -2.84 17.46 -1.62
CA ARG A 147 -1.71 18.29 -2.05
C ARG A 147 -0.38 17.53 -1.97
N THR A 148 -0.14 16.84 -0.87
CA THR A 148 1.09 16.05 -0.65
C THR A 148 1.21 14.92 -1.69
N VAL A 149 0.16 14.15 -1.92
CA VAL A 149 0.22 13.01 -2.85
C VAL A 149 0.23 13.45 -4.31
N SER A 150 -0.38 14.60 -4.63
CA SER A 150 -0.36 15.20 -5.98
C SER A 150 1.02 15.76 -6.36
N ALA A 151 1.82 16.16 -5.38
CA ALA A 151 3.19 16.62 -5.60
C ALA A 151 4.20 15.47 -5.82
N ARG A 152 3.82 14.23 -5.51
CA ARG A 152 4.68 13.06 -5.72
C ARG A 152 4.62 12.59 -7.15
N ASP A 153 5.79 12.35 -7.72
CA ASP A 153 5.99 11.71 -9.02
C ASP A 153 6.64 10.32 -8.89
N GLU A 154 6.84 9.65 -10.01
CA GLU A 154 7.44 8.31 -10.05
C GLU A 154 8.87 8.27 -9.50
N SER A 155 9.61 9.39 -9.50
CA SER A 155 10.94 9.46 -8.93
C SER A 155 10.93 9.15 -7.42
N THR A 156 9.80 9.38 -6.75
CA THR A 156 9.58 8.99 -5.36
C THR A 156 9.72 7.48 -5.16
N VAL A 157 9.25 6.70 -6.13
CA VAL A 157 9.34 5.23 -6.11
C VAL A 157 10.68 4.77 -6.66
N THR A 158 11.05 5.20 -7.88
CA THR A 158 12.22 4.68 -8.61
C THR A 158 13.53 4.89 -7.86
N ARG A 159 13.68 5.99 -7.12
CA ARG A 159 14.85 6.21 -6.26
C ARG A 159 14.99 5.16 -5.16
N SER A 160 13.88 4.66 -4.63
CA SER A 160 13.92 3.61 -3.61
C SER A 160 14.21 2.21 -4.19
N LEU A 161 14.14 2.05 -5.50
CA LEU A 161 14.40 0.79 -6.20
C LEU A 161 15.84 0.70 -6.72
N ALA A 162 16.56 1.81 -6.78
CA ALA A 162 17.87 1.89 -7.44
C ALA A 162 18.97 1.00 -6.84
N GLY A 163 18.81 0.52 -5.60
CA GLY A 163 19.79 -0.35 -4.93
C GLY A 163 19.36 -1.81 -4.80
N LEU A 164 18.27 -2.20 -5.44
CA LEU A 164 17.77 -3.58 -5.33
C LEU A 164 18.45 -4.50 -6.34
N ASN A 165 18.80 -5.70 -5.87
CA ASN A 165 19.41 -6.76 -6.69
C ASN A 165 18.38 -7.81 -7.14
N CYS A 166 17.12 -7.43 -7.30
CA CYS A 166 16.06 -8.31 -7.77
C CYS A 166 15.35 -7.73 -8.99
N PRO A 167 14.64 -8.53 -9.79
CA PRO A 167 13.86 -8.05 -10.91
C PRO A 167 12.83 -7.00 -10.50
N ILE A 168 12.72 -5.92 -11.27
CA ILE A 168 11.69 -4.89 -11.13
C ILE A 168 10.82 -4.93 -12.39
N VAL A 169 9.56 -5.28 -12.22
CA VAL A 169 8.58 -5.45 -13.30
C VAL A 169 7.61 -4.27 -13.30
N PRO A 170 7.66 -3.38 -14.29
CA PRO A 170 6.66 -2.33 -14.42
C PRO A 170 5.31 -2.94 -14.80
N MET A 171 4.24 -2.41 -14.21
CA MET A 171 2.87 -2.87 -14.39
C MET A 171 1.94 -1.70 -14.65
N ASP A 172 1.08 -1.83 -15.65
CA ASP A 172 -0.02 -0.88 -15.86
C ASP A 172 -1.09 -1.08 -14.77
N GLY A 173 -1.10 -0.21 -13.78
CA GLY A 173 -2.05 -0.24 -12.66
C GLY A 173 -3.45 0.29 -13.02
N THR A 174 -3.74 0.56 -14.29
CA THR A 174 -5.09 0.86 -14.79
C THR A 174 -5.87 -0.39 -15.17
N LEU A 175 -5.18 -1.51 -15.35
CA LEU A 175 -5.79 -2.78 -15.69
C LEU A 175 -6.66 -3.33 -14.55
N PRO A 176 -7.66 -4.17 -14.86
CA PRO A 176 -8.41 -4.92 -13.84
C PRO A 176 -7.47 -5.76 -12.95
N VAL A 177 -7.79 -5.87 -11.66
CA VAL A 177 -6.99 -6.65 -10.69
C VAL A 177 -6.74 -8.09 -11.17
N SER A 178 -7.76 -8.76 -11.71
CA SER A 178 -7.65 -10.14 -12.23
C SER A 178 -6.66 -10.26 -13.39
N ALA A 179 -6.58 -9.25 -14.26
CA ALA A 179 -5.60 -9.22 -15.35
C ALA A 179 -4.18 -9.01 -14.81
N MET A 180 -4.01 -8.08 -13.86
CA MET A 180 -2.71 -7.86 -13.21
C MET A 180 -2.22 -9.11 -12.48
N ILE A 181 -3.08 -9.78 -11.72
CA ILE A 181 -2.73 -11.04 -11.01
C ILE A 181 -2.23 -12.08 -12.00
N ARG A 182 -2.90 -12.29 -13.12
CA ARG A 182 -2.48 -13.25 -14.16
C ARG A 182 -1.07 -12.92 -14.67
N LEU A 183 -0.84 -11.65 -15.04
CA LEU A 183 0.48 -11.20 -15.51
C LEU A 183 1.58 -11.37 -14.44
N MET A 184 1.24 -11.14 -13.17
CA MET A 184 2.18 -11.34 -12.08
C MET A 184 2.53 -12.82 -11.90
N LEU A 185 1.53 -13.71 -11.93
CA LEU A 185 1.75 -15.17 -11.81
C LEU A 185 2.66 -15.70 -12.91
N GLU A 186 2.53 -15.21 -14.16
CA GLU A 186 3.43 -15.55 -15.27
C GLU A 186 4.91 -15.17 -15.01
N LYS A 187 5.16 -14.17 -14.16
CA LYS A 187 6.51 -13.74 -13.79
C LYS A 187 7.06 -14.44 -12.55
N LEU A 188 6.23 -15.18 -11.83
CA LEU A 188 6.61 -15.88 -10.61
C LEU A 188 7.01 -17.35 -10.87
N ILE A 189 6.76 -17.83 -12.09
CA ILE A 189 7.16 -19.16 -12.57
C ILE A 189 8.62 -19.08 -13.06
#